data_46edbaea2a6902d87f67179728555305
#
_entry.id   46edbaea2a6902d87f67179728555305
#
_cell.length_a   1.000
_cell.length_b   1.000
_cell.length_c   1.000
_cell.angle_alpha   90.00
_cell.angle_beta   90.00
_cell.angle_gamma   90.00
#
_symmetry.space_group_name_H-M   'P 1'
#
loop_
_entity.id
_entity.type
_entity.pdbx_description
1 polymer ?
#
loop_
_entity_poly.entity_id
_entity_poly.type
_entity_poly.pdbx_seq_one_letter_code
_entity_poly.pdbx_strand_id
1 'polypeptide(L)'
;TGFAGVILADAALPQSASLALGVEALGADDLDGILIALADMPLVPLAHYGALLARFDRTRAICSAVSSAGGGARLPPALFPLADRAALLGQHGDRGARGLLAGADAVAADEADLIDIDRPEDLARAADLLAIRAGRKSA
;
A
#
# COMPACT_ATOMS: atom_id res chain seq x y z
N THR A 1 17.40 0.84 13.19
CA THR A 1 16.28 1.51 12.50
C THR A 1 14.99 0.91 13.03
N GLY A 2 14.31 1.62 13.93
CA GLY A 2 13.03 1.18 14.48
C GLY A 2 11.86 1.82 13.72
N PHE A 3 10.69 1.19 13.79
CA PHE A 3 9.45 1.83 13.39
C PHE A 3 9.01 2.81 14.48
N ALA A 4 8.55 4.00 14.10
CA ALA A 4 7.82 4.88 15.00
C ALA A 4 6.37 4.41 15.04
N GLY A 5 5.86 4.09 16.23
CA GLY A 5 4.47 3.70 16.42
C GLY A 5 3.60 4.92 16.69
N VAL A 6 2.45 5.01 16.00
CA VAL A 6 1.40 5.98 16.30
C VAL A 6 0.14 5.19 16.63
N ILE A 7 -0.49 5.49 17.76
CA ILE A 7 -1.61 4.71 18.28
C ILE A 7 -2.90 5.49 18.08
N LEU A 8 -3.85 4.90 17.36
CA LEU A 8 -5.21 5.44 17.24
C LEU A 8 -5.93 5.25 18.58
N ALA A 9 -6.49 6.32 19.12
CA ALA A 9 -7.11 6.31 20.46
C ALA A 9 -8.38 5.44 20.52
N ASP A 10 -9.08 5.28 19.41
CA ASP A 10 -10.30 4.48 19.29
C ASP A 10 -10.25 3.62 18.03
N ALA A 11 -10.22 2.32 18.20
CA ALA A 11 -10.19 1.35 17.10
C ALA A 11 -11.50 1.31 16.28
N ALA A 12 -12.59 1.90 16.77
CA ALA A 12 -13.85 2.01 16.04
C ALA A 12 -13.84 3.14 15.01
N LEU A 13 -12.82 4.00 15.01
CA LEU A 13 -12.68 5.06 14.00
C LEU A 13 -12.43 4.46 12.61
N PRO A 14 -12.90 5.15 11.54
CA PRO A 14 -12.75 4.66 10.18
C PRO A 14 -11.27 4.59 9.76
N GLN A 15 -10.97 3.80 8.73
CA GLN A 15 -9.61 3.63 8.19
C GLN A 15 -8.93 4.98 7.84
N SER A 16 -9.71 5.97 7.40
CA SER A 16 -9.21 7.32 7.11
C SER A 16 -8.60 8.02 8.33
N ALA A 17 -9.08 7.74 9.55
CA ALA A 17 -8.50 8.31 10.76
C ALA A 17 -7.10 7.74 11.04
N SER A 18 -6.91 6.44 10.82
CA SER A 18 -5.61 5.80 10.93
C SER A 18 -4.62 6.34 9.88
N LEU A 19 -5.09 6.53 8.65
CA LEU A 19 -4.30 7.13 7.57
C LEU A 19 -3.88 8.56 7.93
N ALA A 20 -4.82 9.40 8.35
CA ALA A 20 -4.54 10.80 8.71
C ALA A 20 -3.51 10.87 9.83
N LEU A 21 -3.69 10.09 10.90
CA LEU A 21 -2.76 10.03 12.03
C LEU A 21 -1.34 9.65 11.60
N GLY A 22 -1.21 8.65 10.71
CA GLY A 22 0.08 8.25 10.16
C GLY A 22 0.74 9.34 9.31
N VAL A 23 -0.05 10.00 8.45
CA VAL A 23 0.42 11.10 7.59
C VAL A 23 0.81 12.34 8.40
N GLU A 24 0.09 12.66 9.48
CA GLU A 24 0.45 13.73 10.41
C GLU A 24 1.78 13.46 11.10
N ALA A 25 1.98 12.24 11.56
CA ALA A 25 3.18 11.82 12.28
C ALA A 25 4.47 11.87 11.43
N LEU A 26 4.37 11.78 10.10
CA LEU A 26 5.53 11.87 9.21
C LEU A 26 6.18 13.26 9.17
N GLY A 27 5.47 14.32 9.59
CA GLY A 27 5.94 15.68 9.34
C GLY A 27 5.86 16.05 7.85
N ALA A 28 6.53 17.13 7.48
CA ALA A 28 6.56 17.61 6.10
C ALA A 28 7.97 17.95 5.60
N ASP A 29 8.97 17.86 6.46
CA ASP A 29 10.33 18.29 6.14
C ASP A 29 11.08 17.18 5.41
N ASP A 30 11.70 17.55 4.29
CA ASP A 30 12.58 16.69 3.48
C ASP A 30 11.95 15.38 2.91
N LEU A 31 10.62 15.37 2.72
CA LEU A 31 9.94 14.24 2.09
C LEU A 31 9.72 14.46 0.59
N ASP A 32 10.07 13.47 -0.21
CA ASP A 32 9.76 13.43 -1.65
C ASP A 32 8.35 12.93 -1.92
N GLY A 33 7.80 12.13 -1.02
CA GLY A 33 6.48 11.52 -1.13
C GLY A 33 6.13 10.67 0.08
N ILE A 34 4.92 10.11 0.05
CA ILE A 34 4.35 9.30 1.13
C ILE A 34 4.00 7.93 0.58
N LEU A 35 4.68 6.88 1.06
CA LEU A 35 4.35 5.49 0.73
C LEU A 35 3.33 4.96 1.73
N ILE A 36 2.19 4.50 1.20
CA ILE A 36 1.15 3.82 1.97
C ILE A 36 1.22 2.33 1.63
N ALA A 37 1.48 1.52 2.64
CA ALA A 37 1.45 0.07 2.57
C ALA A 37 0.54 -0.48 3.66
N LEU A 38 -0.13 -1.59 3.40
CA LEU A 38 -1.00 -2.26 4.36
C LEU A 38 -0.23 -3.40 5.03
N ALA A 39 -0.37 -3.52 6.36
CA ALA A 39 0.33 -4.52 7.14
C ALA A 39 -0.23 -5.94 6.93
N ASP A 40 -1.46 -6.05 6.47
CA ASP A 40 -2.17 -7.27 6.12
C ASP A 40 -1.87 -7.80 4.72
N MET A 41 -0.98 -7.14 3.97
CA MET A 41 -0.50 -7.58 2.65
C MET A 41 0.96 -8.10 2.70
N PRO A 42 1.23 -9.21 3.38
CA PRO A 42 2.60 -9.65 3.67
C PRO A 42 3.35 -10.25 2.48
N LEU A 43 2.66 -10.53 1.37
CA LEU A 43 3.24 -11.19 0.21
C LEU A 43 3.81 -10.22 -0.83
N VAL A 44 3.62 -8.91 -0.66
CA VAL A 44 4.17 -7.90 -1.58
C VAL A 44 5.70 -7.98 -1.59
N PRO A 45 6.33 -8.30 -2.73
CA PRO A 45 7.78 -8.46 -2.80
C PRO A 45 8.49 -7.10 -2.62
N LEU A 46 9.66 -7.12 -1.97
CA LEU A 46 10.49 -5.92 -1.85
C LEU A 46 10.83 -5.30 -3.22
N ALA A 47 11.01 -6.15 -4.25
CA ALA A 47 11.25 -5.70 -5.62
C ALA A 47 10.09 -4.85 -6.17
N HIS A 48 8.83 -5.13 -5.75
CA HIS A 48 7.68 -4.34 -6.18
C HIS A 48 7.70 -2.92 -5.60
N TYR A 49 8.07 -2.77 -4.31
CA TYR A 49 8.33 -1.46 -3.72
C TYR A 49 9.43 -0.71 -4.45
N GLY A 50 10.51 -1.41 -4.81
CA GLY A 50 11.59 -0.85 -5.63
C GLY A 50 11.10 -0.36 -6.99
N ALA A 51 10.20 -1.10 -7.65
CA ALA A 51 9.62 -0.70 -8.93
C ALA A 51 8.69 0.53 -8.82
N LEU A 52 7.91 0.64 -7.75
CA LEU A 52 7.12 1.85 -7.46
C LEU A 52 8.03 3.07 -7.28
N LEU A 53 9.07 2.95 -6.45
CA LEU A 53 10.03 4.02 -6.18
C LEU A 53 10.78 4.46 -7.45
N ALA A 54 11.22 3.50 -8.27
CA ALA A 54 11.96 3.79 -9.50
C ALA A 54 11.14 4.52 -10.57
N ARG A 55 9.81 4.36 -10.54
CA ARG A 55 8.88 5.01 -11.49
C ARG A 55 8.21 6.26 -10.94
N PHE A 56 8.40 6.55 -9.66
CA PHE A 56 7.81 7.71 -9.02
C PHE A 56 8.51 9.00 -9.44
N ASP A 57 7.79 9.89 -10.09
CA ASP A 57 8.30 11.17 -10.61
C ASP A 57 7.97 12.39 -9.72
N ARG A 58 7.34 12.16 -8.56
CA ARG A 58 6.91 13.18 -7.57
C ARG A 58 5.78 14.11 -8.03
N THR A 59 5.26 13.90 -9.22
CA THR A 59 4.16 14.73 -9.76
C THR A 59 2.81 14.06 -9.69
N ARG A 60 2.78 12.74 -9.69
CA ARG A 60 1.57 11.91 -9.69
C ARG A 60 1.71 10.74 -8.74
N ALA A 61 0.59 10.32 -8.16
CA ALA A 61 0.54 9.07 -7.42
C ALA A 61 0.81 7.88 -8.34
N ILE A 62 1.49 6.87 -7.78
CA ILE A 62 1.72 5.59 -8.43
C ILE A 62 1.34 4.46 -7.49
N CYS A 63 0.69 3.43 -7.98
CA CYS A 63 0.16 2.34 -7.15
C CYS A 63 0.38 0.97 -7.80
N SER A 64 0.05 -0.06 -7.05
CA SER A 64 -0.05 -1.42 -7.57
C SER A 64 -1.31 -1.59 -8.41
N ALA A 65 -1.25 -2.39 -9.45
CA ALA A 65 -2.43 -2.79 -10.20
C ALA A 65 -2.36 -4.28 -10.54
N VAL A 66 -3.44 -5.00 -10.27
CA VAL A 66 -3.61 -6.36 -10.75
C VAL A 66 -3.80 -6.33 -12.26
N SER A 67 -3.00 -7.11 -12.98
CA SER A 67 -3.11 -7.20 -14.44
C SER A 67 -4.39 -7.96 -14.81
N SER A 68 -5.44 -7.27 -15.21
CA SER A 68 -6.66 -7.87 -15.73
C SER A 68 -7.06 -7.25 -17.06
N ALA A 69 -7.65 -8.04 -17.94
CA ALA A 69 -8.19 -7.57 -19.21
C ALA A 69 -9.36 -6.58 -18.94
N GLY A 70 -9.12 -5.29 -19.06
CA GLY A 70 -10.12 -4.25 -18.81
C GLY A 70 -9.74 -3.16 -17.82
N GLY A 71 -8.48 -3.11 -17.39
CA GLY A 71 -7.99 -2.13 -16.43
C GLY A 71 -8.10 -2.67 -15.01
N GLY A 72 -7.00 -3.16 -14.47
CA GLY A 72 -6.93 -3.77 -13.16
C GLY A 72 -7.25 -2.81 -12.02
N ALA A 73 -7.77 -3.37 -10.93
CA ALA A 73 -7.99 -2.62 -9.71
C ALA A 73 -6.68 -1.97 -9.24
N ARG A 74 -6.75 -0.69 -8.88
CA ARG A 74 -5.65 0.04 -8.27
C ARG A 74 -5.67 -0.16 -6.77
N LEU A 75 -4.57 -0.63 -6.22
CA LEU A 75 -4.45 -1.11 -4.85
C LEU A 75 -3.17 -0.58 -4.20
N PRO A 76 -3.09 -0.58 -2.86
CA PRO A 76 -1.81 -0.48 -2.17
C PRO A 76 -0.89 -1.67 -2.53
N PRO A 77 0.44 -1.51 -2.32
CA PRO A 77 1.10 -0.28 -1.90
C PRO A 77 1.02 0.82 -2.95
N ALA A 78 0.97 2.06 -2.48
CA ALA A 78 0.87 3.24 -3.32
C ALA A 78 1.77 4.36 -2.80
N LEU A 79 2.37 5.12 -3.71
CA LEU A 79 3.27 6.22 -3.41
C LEU A 79 2.65 7.52 -3.93
N PHE A 80 2.49 8.48 -3.04
CA PHE A 80 1.85 9.77 -3.30
C PHE A 80 2.88 10.89 -3.27
N PRO A 81 2.82 11.88 -4.18
CA PRO A 81 3.59 13.11 -4.06
C PRO A 81 3.29 13.81 -2.73
N LEU A 82 4.24 14.55 -2.20
CA LEU A 82 4.01 15.34 -1.00
C LEU A 82 2.89 16.38 -1.20
N ALA A 83 2.68 16.85 -2.43
CA ALA A 83 1.57 17.73 -2.80
C ALA A 83 0.19 17.13 -2.48
N ASP A 84 0.05 15.79 -2.48
CA ASP A 84 -1.19 15.09 -2.16
C ASP A 84 -1.44 14.94 -0.65
N ARG A 85 -0.51 15.40 0.21
CA ARG A 85 -0.62 15.28 1.67
C ARG A 85 -1.94 15.83 2.20
N ALA A 86 -2.36 17.01 1.75
CA ALA A 86 -3.63 17.60 2.17
C ALA A 86 -4.84 16.74 1.74
N ALA A 87 -4.78 16.15 0.55
CA ALA A 87 -5.82 15.25 0.05
C ALA A 87 -5.86 13.93 0.87
N LEU A 88 -4.70 13.40 1.27
CA LEU A 88 -4.62 12.22 2.15
C LEU A 88 -5.23 12.51 3.54
N LEU A 89 -4.93 13.67 4.12
CA LEU A 89 -5.49 14.10 5.41
C LEU A 89 -7.00 14.37 5.32
N GLY A 90 -7.51 14.80 4.18
CA GLY A 90 -8.92 15.09 3.93
C GLY A 90 -9.77 13.85 3.60
N GLN A 91 -9.23 12.63 3.64
CA GLN A 91 -10.02 11.43 3.38
C GLN A 91 -10.99 11.15 4.52
N HIS A 92 -12.17 10.62 4.17
CA HIS A 92 -13.22 10.29 5.13
C HIS A 92 -13.78 8.88 4.89
N GLY A 93 -14.15 8.20 5.98
CA GLY A 93 -14.76 6.87 5.93
C GLY A 93 -13.75 5.74 5.70
N ASP A 94 -14.27 4.58 5.29
CA ASP A 94 -13.49 3.33 5.23
C ASP A 94 -12.77 3.10 3.88
N ARG A 95 -12.83 4.07 2.98
CA ARG A 95 -12.14 3.95 1.68
C ARG A 95 -10.66 4.31 1.74
N GLY A 96 -10.20 4.91 2.85
CA GLY A 96 -8.81 5.36 2.99
C GLY A 96 -8.34 6.19 1.78
N ALA A 97 -7.14 5.95 1.32
CA ALA A 97 -6.57 6.63 0.14
C ALA A 97 -7.07 6.07 -1.22
N ARG A 98 -7.94 5.04 -1.24
CA ARG A 98 -8.35 4.35 -2.48
C ARG A 98 -8.99 5.29 -3.50
N GLY A 99 -9.74 6.32 -3.03
CA GLY A 99 -10.34 7.32 -3.91
C GLY A 99 -9.31 8.14 -4.71
N LEU A 100 -8.10 8.31 -4.17
CA LEU A 100 -7.02 9.07 -4.81
C LEU A 100 -6.28 8.25 -5.87
N LEU A 101 -6.48 6.94 -5.93
CA LEU A 101 -5.79 6.06 -6.86
C LEU A 101 -6.40 6.05 -8.27
N ALA A 102 -7.59 6.61 -8.46
CA ALA A 102 -8.31 6.56 -9.75
C ALA A 102 -7.50 7.16 -10.92
N GLY A 103 -6.69 8.20 -10.65
CA GLY A 103 -5.82 8.84 -11.63
C GLY A 103 -4.34 8.48 -11.51
N ALA A 104 -3.99 7.57 -10.60
CA ALA A 104 -2.61 7.19 -10.36
C ALA A 104 -2.00 6.41 -11.52
N ASP A 105 -0.70 6.54 -11.72
CA ASP A 105 0.05 5.61 -12.54
C ASP A 105 0.11 4.24 -11.85
N ALA A 106 0.43 3.18 -12.59
CA ALA A 106 0.37 1.84 -12.04
C ALA A 106 1.59 0.99 -12.38
N VAL A 107 2.02 0.20 -11.41
CA VAL A 107 2.97 -0.90 -11.58
C VAL A 107 2.18 -2.21 -11.51
N ALA A 108 2.31 -3.04 -12.54
CA ALA A 108 1.66 -4.34 -12.55
C ALA A 108 2.18 -5.23 -11.42
N ALA A 109 1.28 -5.93 -10.76
CA ALA A 109 1.58 -6.91 -9.73
C ALA A 109 0.75 -8.17 -9.95
N ASP A 110 1.26 -9.31 -9.52
CA ASP A 110 0.49 -10.53 -9.50
C ASP A 110 -0.59 -10.44 -8.40
N GLU A 111 -1.78 -10.94 -8.68
CA GLU A 111 -2.87 -10.98 -7.71
C GLU A 111 -2.45 -11.71 -6.41
N ALA A 112 -1.63 -12.76 -6.56
CA ALA A 112 -1.08 -13.51 -5.44
C ALA A 112 -0.11 -12.71 -4.55
N ASP A 113 0.42 -11.59 -5.04
CA ASP A 113 1.29 -10.68 -4.26
C ASP A 113 0.48 -9.67 -3.43
N LEU A 114 -0.74 -9.38 -3.87
CA LEU A 114 -1.61 -8.35 -3.29
C LEU A 114 -2.76 -8.93 -2.44
N ILE A 115 -2.56 -10.12 -1.90
CA ILE A 115 -3.56 -10.76 -1.02
C ILE A 115 -3.59 -10.05 0.33
N ASP A 116 -4.78 -9.60 0.73
CA ASP A 116 -5.08 -9.16 2.09
C ASP A 116 -5.33 -10.38 2.99
N ILE A 117 -4.84 -10.35 4.21
CA ILE A 117 -5.11 -11.38 5.23
C ILE A 117 -6.18 -10.87 6.19
N ASP A 118 -7.44 -11.11 5.85
CA ASP A 118 -8.60 -10.74 6.66
C ASP A 118 -9.14 -11.90 7.49
N ARG A 119 -8.84 -13.15 7.08
CA ARG A 119 -9.40 -14.37 7.64
C ARG A 119 -8.33 -15.45 7.83
N PRO A 120 -8.57 -16.43 8.72
CA PRO A 120 -7.65 -17.56 8.90
C PRO A 120 -7.31 -18.32 7.60
N GLU A 121 -8.28 -18.41 6.67
CA GLU A 121 -8.10 -19.06 5.37
C GLU A 121 -7.09 -18.32 4.50
N ASP A 122 -7.07 -16.99 4.56
CA ASP A 122 -6.13 -16.14 3.80
C ASP A 122 -4.71 -16.36 4.32
N LEU A 123 -4.55 -16.54 5.64
CA LEU A 123 -3.26 -16.84 6.24
C LEU A 123 -2.72 -18.21 5.76
N ALA A 124 -3.56 -19.24 5.67
CA ALA A 124 -3.17 -20.53 5.13
C ALA A 124 -2.74 -20.42 3.67
N ARG A 125 -3.53 -19.71 2.84
CA ARG A 125 -3.21 -19.45 1.42
C ARG A 125 -1.89 -18.69 1.27
N ALA A 126 -1.63 -17.68 2.10
CA ALA A 126 -0.39 -16.92 2.08
C ALA A 126 0.81 -17.81 2.45
N ALA A 127 0.67 -18.68 3.44
CA ALA A 127 1.72 -19.63 3.83
C ALA A 127 2.06 -20.60 2.70
N ASP A 128 1.07 -21.14 1.99
CA ASP A 128 1.28 -22.03 0.84
C ASP A 128 2.03 -21.31 -0.30
N LEU A 129 1.65 -20.09 -0.60
CA LEU A 129 2.32 -19.27 -1.63
C LEU A 129 3.78 -18.98 -1.24
N LEU A 130 4.07 -18.69 0.02
CA LEU A 130 5.44 -18.51 0.50
C LEU A 130 6.27 -19.79 0.37
N ALA A 131 5.70 -20.95 0.70
CA ALA A 131 6.38 -22.24 0.55
C ALA A 131 6.73 -22.55 -0.91
N ILE A 132 5.79 -22.30 -1.84
CA ILE A 132 6.01 -22.48 -3.29
C ILE A 132 7.13 -21.54 -3.77
N ARG A 133 7.17 -20.28 -3.32
CA ARG A 133 8.23 -19.32 -3.69
C ARG A 133 9.59 -19.72 -3.14
N ALA A 134 9.66 -20.23 -1.92
CA ALA A 134 10.88 -20.72 -1.32
C ALA A 134 11.45 -21.92 -2.09
N GLY A 135 10.59 -22.88 -2.49
CA GLY A 135 10.98 -24.03 -3.28
C GLY A 135 11.53 -23.68 -4.67
N ARG A 136 11.00 -22.63 -5.32
CA ARG A 136 11.49 -22.15 -6.64
C ARG A 136 12.86 -21.45 -6.57
N LYS A 137 13.26 -20.92 -5.43
CA LYS A 137 14.58 -20.28 -5.24
C LYS A 137 15.71 -21.29 -5.01
N SER A 138 15.38 -22.55 -4.74
CA SER A 138 16.33 -23.61 -4.41
C SER A 138 16.57 -24.58 -5.58
N ALA A 139 15.93 -24.39 -6.72
CA ALA A 139 16.07 -25.15 -7.94
C ALA A 139 16.76 -24.33 -9.03
#